data_119780799281f415b34a0cc4d2d57425
#
_entry.id   119780799281f415b34a0cc4d2d57425
#
_cell.length_a   1.000
_cell.length_b   1.000
_cell.length_c   1.000
_cell.angle_alpha   90.00
_cell.angle_beta   90.00
_cell.angle_gamma   90.00
#
_symmetry.space_group_name_H-M   'P 1'
#
loop_
_entity.id
_entity.type
_entity.pdbx_description
1 polymer ?
#
loop_
_entity_poly.entity_id
_entity_poly.type
_entity_poly.pdbx_seq_one_letter_code
_entity_poly.pdbx_strand_id
1 'polypeptide(L)'
;MSSWFQTPLGEYLIAWEQARFDTMLADIFGYNALQVGLGQVDLLRASRMPLHVCTARTARDDAGSAPSRLTVACDEAALPFAGASLDLVVLAHQLEFSATPHQLLREAARVLVSEGSVVICGFNPYSLWRFCRYTRNRWPWRGRYLSAPKVRDWLTVLGFEVQSSQYGCYVPAVESPEWLGRWKWLDHVGRRCWPVCGAVWILHGIKRVYGARLIQPNWREKRAPARSLPAVARKLGEAGALPDKVSRKETCKS
;
A
#
# COMPACT_ATOMS: atom_id res chain seq x y z
N MET A 1 -17.39 20.60 -0.50
CA MET A 1 -16.11 20.36 0.22
C MET A 1 -15.20 21.57 0.19
N SER A 2 -15.06 22.25 -0.93
CA SER A 2 -14.08 23.32 -1.17
C SER A 2 -14.08 24.49 -0.18
N SER A 3 -15.23 24.97 0.19
CA SER A 3 -15.33 26.20 1.03
C SER A 3 -14.83 26.04 2.47
N TRP A 4 -14.86 24.82 3.02
CA TRP A 4 -14.39 24.60 4.39
C TRP A 4 -12.86 24.64 4.49
N PHE A 5 -12.15 24.16 3.48
CA PHE A 5 -10.69 24.21 3.46
C PHE A 5 -10.12 25.63 3.38
N GLN A 6 -10.95 26.59 2.99
CA GLN A 6 -10.61 28.03 3.00
C GLN A 6 -10.87 28.70 4.37
N THR A 7 -11.41 27.95 5.34
CA THR A 7 -11.54 28.45 6.71
C THR A 7 -10.18 28.34 7.43
N PRO A 8 -9.93 29.19 8.45
CA PRO A 8 -8.68 29.13 9.22
C PRO A 8 -8.40 27.73 9.80
N LEU A 9 -9.45 27.02 10.21
CA LEU A 9 -9.34 25.65 10.71
C LEU A 9 -9.01 24.66 9.60
N GLY A 10 -9.57 24.84 8.40
CA GLY A 10 -9.27 24.01 7.23
C GLY A 10 -7.84 24.22 6.74
N GLU A 11 -7.36 25.46 6.70
CA GLU A 11 -5.98 25.80 6.35
C GLU A 11 -4.98 25.19 7.35
N TYR A 12 -5.29 25.27 8.65
CA TYR A 12 -4.48 24.63 9.68
C TYR A 12 -4.38 23.11 9.47
N LEU A 13 -5.50 22.44 9.18
CA LEU A 13 -5.54 21.02 8.90
C LEU A 13 -4.68 20.66 7.67
N ILE A 14 -4.93 21.35 6.53
CA ILE A 14 -4.20 21.11 5.29
C ILE A 14 -2.70 21.32 5.46
N ALA A 15 -2.30 22.39 6.15
CA ALA A 15 -0.89 22.68 6.38
C ALA A 15 -0.21 21.54 7.16
N TRP A 16 -0.88 20.99 8.16
CA TRP A 16 -0.37 19.85 8.92
C TRP A 16 -0.29 18.59 8.05
N GLU A 17 -1.36 18.27 7.31
CA GLU A 17 -1.42 17.10 6.44
C GLU A 17 -0.36 17.16 5.36
N GLN A 18 -0.28 18.28 4.63
CA GLN A 18 0.73 18.47 3.58
C GLN A 18 2.15 18.26 4.11
N ALA A 19 2.49 18.85 5.27
CA ALA A 19 3.82 18.67 5.85
C ALA A 19 4.13 17.20 6.16
N ARG A 20 3.12 16.41 6.55
CA ARG A 20 3.28 14.99 6.81
C ARG A 20 3.35 14.16 5.54
N PHE A 21 2.48 14.44 4.58
CA PHE A 21 2.53 13.81 3.26
C PHE A 21 3.86 14.10 2.57
N ASP A 22 4.33 15.34 2.58
CA ASP A 22 5.62 15.71 1.99
C ASP A 22 6.79 14.88 2.56
N THR A 23 6.80 14.68 3.88
CA THR A 23 7.84 13.86 4.52
C THR A 23 7.70 12.37 4.18
N MET A 24 6.46 11.84 4.17
CA MET A 24 6.23 10.41 3.95
C MET A 24 6.41 10.03 2.48
N LEU A 25 5.94 10.86 1.56
CA LEU A 25 5.95 10.54 0.13
C LEU A 25 7.32 10.76 -0.53
N ALA A 26 8.20 11.56 0.08
CA ALA A 26 9.56 11.76 -0.40
C ALA A 26 10.40 10.47 -0.44
N ASP A 27 10.07 9.51 0.44
CA ASP A 27 10.78 8.24 0.59
C ASP A 27 10.08 7.06 -0.13
N ILE A 28 8.95 7.33 -0.81
CA ILE A 28 8.22 6.32 -1.57
C ILE A 28 8.58 6.47 -3.05
N PHE A 29 9.11 5.39 -3.63
CA PHE A 29 9.55 5.35 -5.02
C PHE A 29 8.58 4.53 -5.87
N GLY A 30 8.48 4.89 -7.15
CA GLY A 30 7.63 4.23 -8.13
C GLY A 30 7.45 5.11 -9.37
N TYR A 31 6.48 4.76 -10.19
CA TYR A 31 6.18 5.46 -11.43
C TYR A 31 4.80 6.12 -11.39
N ASN A 32 3.82 5.47 -10.78
CA ASN A 32 2.40 5.84 -10.89
C ASN A 32 1.81 6.11 -9.51
N ALA A 33 1.44 7.36 -9.23
CA ALA A 33 0.79 7.76 -7.99
C ALA A 33 -0.65 8.19 -8.25
N LEU A 34 -1.58 7.72 -7.43
CA LEU A 34 -2.98 8.08 -7.45
C LEU A 34 -3.39 8.78 -6.16
N GLN A 35 -3.99 9.94 -6.27
CA GLN A 35 -4.68 10.61 -5.17
C GLN A 35 -6.19 10.46 -5.36
N VAL A 36 -6.86 9.87 -4.38
CA VAL A 36 -8.32 9.76 -4.32
C VAL A 36 -8.85 10.75 -3.30
N GLY A 37 -9.66 11.66 -3.76
CA GLY A 37 -10.23 12.74 -2.94
C GLY A 37 -9.34 13.97 -2.80
N LEU A 38 -9.92 15.01 -2.19
CA LEU A 38 -9.27 16.31 -1.98
C LEU A 38 -8.59 16.88 -3.24
N GLY A 39 -9.25 16.81 -4.40
CA GLY A 39 -8.70 17.28 -5.68
C GLY A 39 -8.17 18.72 -5.67
N GLN A 40 -8.60 19.54 -4.73
CA GLN A 40 -8.15 20.93 -4.55
C GLN A 40 -6.79 21.06 -3.86
N VAL A 41 -6.33 20.01 -3.17
CA VAL A 41 -5.08 19.98 -2.44
C VAL A 41 -4.12 19.00 -3.08
N ASP A 42 -2.91 19.46 -3.40
CA ASP A 42 -1.87 18.61 -3.91
C ASP A 42 -1.13 17.88 -2.78
N LEU A 43 -1.56 16.68 -2.49
CA LEU A 43 -0.88 15.84 -1.53
C LEU A 43 0.30 15.06 -2.16
N LEU A 44 0.35 14.96 -3.50
CA LEU A 44 1.43 14.27 -4.21
C LEU A 44 2.61 15.16 -4.59
N ARG A 45 2.57 16.46 -4.26
CA ARG A 45 3.57 17.46 -4.68
C ARG A 45 5.02 17.11 -4.32
N ALA A 46 5.24 16.38 -3.24
CA ALA A 46 6.56 15.96 -2.79
C ALA A 46 6.95 14.55 -3.30
N SER A 47 6.04 13.87 -3.98
CA SER A 47 6.33 12.57 -4.59
C SER A 47 7.27 12.73 -5.78
N ARG A 48 8.25 11.83 -5.89
CA ARG A 48 9.21 11.79 -6.99
C ARG A 48 8.72 10.95 -8.18
N MET A 49 7.49 10.45 -8.12
CA MET A 49 6.91 9.64 -9.19
C MET A 49 6.58 10.51 -10.40
N PRO A 50 6.84 10.08 -11.63
CA PRO A 50 6.62 10.89 -12.83
C PRO A 50 5.14 11.07 -13.18
N LEU A 51 4.27 10.10 -12.85
CA LEU A 51 2.85 10.18 -13.14
C LEU A 51 2.03 10.41 -11.87
N HIS A 52 1.38 11.56 -11.80
CA HIS A 52 0.41 11.89 -10.75
C HIS A 52 -0.98 11.96 -11.34
N VAL A 53 -1.88 11.14 -10.82
CA VAL A 53 -3.29 11.11 -11.18
C VAL A 53 -4.14 11.48 -9.97
N CYS A 54 -5.17 12.29 -10.19
CA CYS A 54 -6.17 12.61 -9.18
C CYS A 54 -7.54 12.08 -9.61
N THR A 55 -8.34 11.59 -8.69
CA THR A 55 -9.74 11.27 -8.99
C THR A 55 -10.67 12.38 -8.57
N ALA A 56 -11.68 12.64 -9.38
CA ALA A 56 -12.80 13.49 -9.05
C ALA A 56 -14.11 12.70 -9.17
N ARG A 57 -15.10 13.01 -8.34
CA ARG A 57 -16.44 12.38 -8.48
C ARG A 57 -17.23 12.97 -9.65
N THR A 58 -17.01 14.22 -9.95
CA THR A 58 -17.63 14.93 -11.07
C THR A 58 -16.64 15.92 -11.67
N ALA A 59 -16.80 16.25 -12.95
CA ALA A 59 -16.01 17.27 -13.63
C ALA A 59 -16.09 18.67 -12.97
N ARG A 60 -17.06 18.92 -12.11
CA ARG A 60 -17.18 20.15 -11.32
C ARG A 60 -16.29 20.20 -10.09
N ASP A 61 -15.87 19.04 -9.59
CA ASP A 61 -14.96 18.97 -8.45
C ASP A 61 -13.53 19.37 -8.84
N ASP A 62 -13.23 19.40 -10.15
CA ASP A 62 -11.95 19.81 -10.73
C ASP A 62 -11.74 21.34 -10.80
N ALA A 63 -12.75 22.13 -10.54
CA ALA A 63 -12.72 23.60 -10.71
C ALA A 63 -11.69 24.35 -9.82
N GLY A 64 -10.81 23.66 -9.16
CA GLY A 64 -9.70 24.19 -8.36
C GLY A 64 -8.41 23.39 -8.51
N SER A 65 -8.38 22.35 -9.34
CA SER A 65 -7.18 21.54 -9.57
C SER A 65 -6.14 22.31 -10.35
N ALA A 66 -4.86 22.17 -9.99
CA ALA A 66 -3.78 22.76 -10.77
C ALA A 66 -3.79 22.19 -12.19
N PRO A 67 -3.59 23.04 -13.22
CA PRO A 67 -3.72 22.65 -14.64
C PRO A 67 -2.72 21.56 -15.09
N SER A 68 -1.77 21.20 -14.23
CA SER A 68 -0.72 20.20 -14.52
C SER A 68 -1.07 18.76 -14.10
N ARG A 69 -2.28 18.52 -13.57
CA ARG A 69 -2.65 17.20 -13.06
C ARG A 69 -3.61 16.48 -13.98
N LEU A 70 -3.32 15.21 -14.21
CA LEU A 70 -4.26 14.31 -14.85
C LEU A 70 -5.38 13.97 -13.88
N THR A 71 -6.60 14.43 -14.18
CA THR A 71 -7.78 14.15 -13.37
C THR A 71 -8.69 13.17 -14.10
N VAL A 72 -9.12 12.13 -13.38
CA VAL A 72 -10.02 11.10 -13.88
C VAL A 72 -11.32 11.14 -13.09
N ALA A 73 -12.43 11.38 -13.77
CA ALA A 73 -13.75 11.30 -13.17
C ALA A 73 -14.17 9.83 -13.06
N CYS A 74 -14.34 9.34 -11.82
CA CYS A 74 -14.71 7.95 -11.57
C CYS A 74 -15.47 7.77 -10.26
N ASP A 75 -16.12 6.61 -10.14
CA ASP A 75 -16.62 6.15 -8.86
C ASP A 75 -15.45 5.60 -8.03
N GLU A 76 -15.34 6.06 -6.80
CA GLU A 76 -14.29 5.62 -5.86
C GLU A 76 -14.39 4.13 -5.53
N ALA A 77 -15.59 3.54 -5.63
CA ALA A 77 -15.82 2.12 -5.40
C ALA A 77 -15.41 1.22 -6.58
N ALA A 78 -15.08 1.83 -7.76
CA ALA A 78 -14.69 1.14 -8.98
C ALA A 78 -13.65 1.98 -9.73
N LEU A 79 -12.40 1.85 -9.33
CA LEU A 79 -11.31 2.63 -9.93
C LEU A 79 -11.00 2.14 -11.36
N PRO A 80 -10.95 3.04 -12.38
CA PRO A 80 -10.74 2.69 -13.78
C PRO A 80 -9.26 2.41 -14.11
N PHE A 81 -8.57 1.72 -13.22
CA PHE A 81 -7.17 1.33 -13.39
C PHE A 81 -7.04 -0.18 -13.43
N ALA A 82 -6.08 -0.67 -14.19
CA ALA A 82 -5.76 -2.09 -14.22
C ALA A 82 -5.31 -2.59 -12.84
N GLY A 83 -5.48 -3.88 -12.58
CA GLY A 83 -4.93 -4.49 -11.37
C GLY A 83 -3.40 -4.41 -11.38
N ALA A 84 -2.78 -4.17 -10.23
CA ALA A 84 -1.33 -4.07 -10.06
C ALA A 84 -0.66 -3.10 -11.05
N SER A 85 -1.21 -1.89 -11.18
CA SER A 85 -0.70 -0.85 -12.09
C SER A 85 -0.21 0.42 -11.40
N LEU A 86 -0.47 0.57 -10.11
CA LEU A 86 -0.11 1.75 -9.33
C LEU A 86 0.87 1.40 -8.22
N ASP A 87 1.86 2.28 -8.01
CA ASP A 87 2.86 2.11 -6.96
C ASP A 87 2.43 2.78 -5.65
N LEU A 88 1.65 3.86 -5.75
CA LEU A 88 1.16 4.62 -4.61
C LEU A 88 -0.32 4.96 -4.78
N VAL A 89 -1.10 4.74 -3.73
CA VAL A 89 -2.49 5.23 -3.62
C VAL A 89 -2.63 6.04 -2.34
N VAL A 90 -3.06 7.29 -2.48
CA VAL A 90 -3.38 8.20 -1.36
C VAL A 90 -4.90 8.32 -1.25
N LEU A 91 -5.46 7.92 -0.11
CA LEU A 91 -6.88 8.07 0.21
C LEU A 91 -7.06 9.21 1.22
N ALA A 92 -7.42 10.39 0.69
CA ALA A 92 -7.53 11.58 1.51
C ALA A 92 -8.98 11.83 1.93
N HIS A 93 -9.32 11.55 3.20
CA HIS A 93 -10.65 11.72 3.80
C HIS A 93 -11.79 11.02 3.02
N GLN A 94 -11.48 9.98 2.26
CA GLN A 94 -12.49 9.30 1.43
C GLN A 94 -13.27 8.24 2.21
N LEU A 95 -12.62 7.54 3.12
CA LEU A 95 -13.25 6.46 3.88
C LEU A 95 -14.43 6.92 4.73
N GLU A 96 -14.41 8.17 5.18
CA GLU A 96 -15.43 8.76 6.04
C GLU A 96 -16.71 9.12 5.32
N PHE A 97 -16.58 9.44 4.02
CA PHE A 97 -17.67 9.90 3.16
C PHE A 97 -18.12 8.84 2.15
N SER A 98 -17.39 7.74 2.05
CA SER A 98 -17.76 6.60 1.22
C SER A 98 -18.93 5.82 1.82
N ALA A 99 -19.88 5.43 0.97
CA ALA A 99 -20.96 4.52 1.37
C ALA A 99 -20.41 3.11 1.68
N THR A 100 -19.35 2.72 0.97
CA THR A 100 -18.75 1.37 1.02
C THR A 100 -17.23 1.44 1.24
N PRO A 101 -16.74 1.86 2.44
CA PRO A 101 -15.33 2.07 2.70
C PRO A 101 -14.48 0.79 2.53
N HIS A 102 -15.06 -0.37 2.81
CA HIS A 102 -14.37 -1.65 2.57
C HIS A 102 -14.13 -1.94 1.09
N GLN A 103 -15.07 -1.58 0.23
CA GLN A 103 -14.93 -1.76 -1.21
C GLN A 103 -13.85 -0.82 -1.77
N LEU A 104 -13.82 0.43 -1.30
CA LEU A 104 -12.77 1.38 -1.66
C LEU A 104 -11.37 0.86 -1.30
N LEU A 105 -11.21 0.26 -0.12
CA LEU A 105 -9.93 -0.34 0.29
C LEU A 105 -9.57 -1.59 -0.55
N ARG A 106 -10.56 -2.41 -0.93
CA ARG A 106 -10.34 -3.55 -1.85
C ARG A 106 -9.90 -3.08 -3.22
N GLU A 107 -10.52 -2.02 -3.74
CA GLU A 107 -10.12 -1.40 -5.01
C GLU A 107 -8.70 -0.82 -4.93
N ALA A 108 -8.35 -0.12 -3.86
CA ALA A 108 -6.98 0.33 -3.64
C ALA A 108 -5.99 -0.85 -3.60
N ALA A 109 -6.36 -1.93 -2.93
CA ALA A 109 -5.54 -3.16 -2.91
C ALA A 109 -5.44 -3.82 -4.29
N ARG A 110 -6.49 -3.81 -5.10
CA ARG A 110 -6.51 -4.37 -6.45
C ARG A 110 -5.57 -3.65 -7.40
N VAL A 111 -5.61 -2.31 -7.38
CA VAL A 111 -4.83 -1.49 -8.32
C VAL A 111 -3.36 -1.36 -7.93
N LEU A 112 -3.01 -1.54 -6.66
CA LEU A 112 -1.64 -1.49 -6.19
C LEU A 112 -0.82 -2.71 -6.62
N VAL A 113 0.41 -2.47 -7.04
CA VAL A 113 1.42 -3.51 -7.28
C VAL A 113 1.80 -4.22 -5.99
N SER A 114 2.49 -5.36 -6.09
CA SER A 114 3.20 -5.95 -4.94
C SER A 114 4.24 -4.95 -4.44
N GLU A 115 4.37 -4.81 -3.12
CA GLU A 115 5.22 -3.82 -2.46
C GLU A 115 4.78 -2.36 -2.70
N GLY A 116 3.64 -2.14 -3.34
CA GLY A 116 3.05 -0.80 -3.50
C GLY A 116 2.54 -0.25 -2.17
N SER A 117 2.53 1.07 -2.07
CA SER A 117 2.21 1.81 -0.86
C SER A 117 0.79 2.38 -0.87
N VAL A 118 0.11 2.29 0.25
CA VAL A 118 -1.13 3.03 0.51
C VAL A 118 -0.94 4.01 1.65
N VAL A 119 -1.35 5.26 1.45
CA VAL A 119 -1.36 6.28 2.50
C VAL A 119 -2.79 6.76 2.67
N ILE A 120 -3.29 6.68 3.89
CA ILE A 120 -4.69 6.99 4.21
C ILE A 120 -4.73 8.03 5.30
N CYS A 121 -5.47 9.11 5.11
CA CYS A 121 -5.77 10.03 6.21
C CYS A 121 -7.26 10.09 6.51
N GLY A 122 -7.57 10.37 7.77
CA GLY A 122 -8.94 10.44 8.22
C GLY A 122 -9.10 11.13 9.57
N PHE A 123 -10.36 11.52 9.87
CA PHE A 123 -10.72 12.13 11.13
C PHE A 123 -10.84 11.11 12.25
N ASN A 124 -10.30 11.50 13.40
CA ASN A 124 -10.25 10.64 14.57
C ASN A 124 -11.52 10.77 15.43
N PRO A 125 -12.24 9.67 15.69
CA PRO A 125 -13.42 9.69 16.54
C PRO A 125 -13.12 9.98 18.03
N TYR A 126 -11.86 9.83 18.45
CA TYR A 126 -11.42 10.07 19.84
C TYR A 126 -10.86 11.48 20.09
N SER A 127 -10.97 12.36 19.09
CA SER A 127 -10.49 13.73 19.18
C SER A 127 -11.52 14.70 19.77
N LEU A 128 -11.05 15.85 20.20
CA LEU A 128 -11.93 16.96 20.62
C LEU A 128 -12.87 17.43 19.49
N TRP A 129 -12.48 17.25 18.24
CA TRP A 129 -13.29 17.62 17.08
C TRP A 129 -14.59 16.80 16.96
N ARG A 130 -14.65 15.64 17.59
CA ARG A 130 -15.87 14.83 17.64
C ARG A 130 -17.06 15.61 18.23
N PHE A 131 -16.83 16.47 19.21
CA PHE A 131 -17.90 17.24 19.84
C PHE A 131 -18.57 18.23 18.88
N CYS A 132 -17.82 18.77 17.91
CA CYS A 132 -18.36 19.64 16.88
C CYS A 132 -19.35 18.93 15.93
N ARG A 133 -19.33 17.61 15.87
CA ARG A 133 -20.28 16.82 15.09
C ARG A 133 -21.71 16.97 15.58
N TYR A 134 -21.91 17.17 16.88
CA TYR A 134 -23.24 17.32 17.46
C TYR A 134 -23.83 18.71 17.25
N THR A 135 -22.98 19.71 17.07
CA THR A 135 -23.39 21.12 16.93
C THR A 135 -23.38 21.64 15.50
N ARG A 136 -22.63 21.01 14.62
CA ARG A 136 -22.39 21.46 13.25
C ARG A 136 -22.76 20.37 12.23
N ASN A 137 -23.90 20.57 11.54
CA ASN A 137 -24.40 19.61 10.53
C ASN A 137 -23.88 19.92 9.12
N ARG A 138 -22.58 20.14 8.97
CA ARG A 138 -21.90 20.45 7.71
C ARG A 138 -20.60 19.68 7.60
N TRP A 139 -20.03 19.62 6.37
CA TRP A 139 -18.71 19.03 6.17
C TRP A 139 -17.65 19.77 7.02
N PRO A 140 -16.67 19.12 7.64
CA PRO A 140 -16.38 17.68 7.64
C PRO A 140 -17.19 16.88 8.67
N TRP A 141 -18.01 17.51 9.50
CA TRP A 141 -18.67 16.95 10.67
C TRP A 141 -19.69 15.87 10.35
N ARG A 142 -20.20 15.82 9.11
CA ARG A 142 -21.15 14.80 8.64
C ARG A 142 -20.51 13.44 8.37
N GLY A 143 -19.18 13.39 8.26
CA GLY A 143 -18.44 12.18 7.95
C GLY A 143 -18.58 11.08 9.00
N ARG A 144 -18.44 9.84 8.58
CA ARG A 144 -18.40 8.68 9.47
C ARG A 144 -16.97 8.48 9.95
N TYR A 145 -16.62 9.08 11.07
CA TYR A 145 -15.26 9.01 11.60
C TYR A 145 -14.85 7.56 11.89
N LEU A 146 -13.73 7.15 11.34
CA LEU A 146 -13.14 5.84 11.52
C LEU A 146 -11.87 5.96 12.36
N SER A 147 -11.69 5.05 13.31
CA SER A 147 -10.46 5.04 14.10
C SER A 147 -9.32 4.39 13.32
N ALA A 148 -8.10 4.89 13.50
CA ALA A 148 -6.92 4.32 12.86
C ALA A 148 -6.71 2.83 13.16
N PRO A 149 -6.89 2.32 14.40
CA PRO A 149 -6.83 0.89 14.67
C PRO A 149 -7.79 0.07 13.81
N LYS A 150 -9.05 0.53 13.65
CA LYS A 150 -10.04 -0.16 12.83
C LYS A 150 -9.64 -0.23 11.35
N VAL A 151 -9.11 0.86 10.81
CA VAL A 151 -8.63 0.89 9.42
C VAL A 151 -7.38 0.03 9.28
N ARG A 152 -6.49 0.00 10.28
CA ARG A 152 -5.34 -0.90 10.32
C ARG A 152 -5.76 -2.36 10.24
N ASP A 153 -6.76 -2.78 11.02
CA ASP A 153 -7.26 -4.16 10.98
C ASP A 153 -7.78 -4.52 9.59
N TRP A 154 -8.51 -3.61 8.94
CA TRP A 154 -8.99 -3.82 7.57
C TRP A 154 -7.84 -3.94 6.56
N LEU A 155 -6.81 -3.10 6.69
CA LEU A 155 -5.62 -3.18 5.85
C LEU A 155 -4.87 -4.49 6.05
N THR A 156 -4.74 -4.97 7.29
CA THR A 156 -4.09 -6.25 7.59
C THR A 156 -4.82 -7.42 6.93
N VAL A 157 -6.15 -7.43 6.97
CA VAL A 157 -6.97 -8.44 6.27
C VAL A 157 -6.75 -8.42 4.75
N LEU A 158 -6.49 -7.24 4.18
CA LEU A 158 -6.21 -7.06 2.75
C LEU A 158 -4.75 -7.35 2.37
N GLY A 159 -3.91 -7.76 3.31
CA GLY A 159 -2.51 -8.10 3.06
C GLY A 159 -1.56 -6.90 3.12
N PHE A 160 -1.98 -5.80 3.74
CA PHE A 160 -1.09 -4.67 3.97
C PHE A 160 -0.37 -4.78 5.33
N GLU A 161 0.91 -4.50 5.31
CA GLU A 161 1.71 -4.27 6.51
C GLU A 161 1.76 -2.79 6.83
N VAL A 162 1.16 -2.37 7.95
CA VAL A 162 1.13 -0.97 8.36
C VAL A 162 2.47 -0.59 8.97
N GLN A 163 3.21 0.28 8.29
CA GLN A 163 4.55 0.73 8.66
C GLN A 163 4.51 1.85 9.69
N SER A 164 3.60 2.80 9.52
CA SER A 164 3.52 3.96 10.40
C SER A 164 2.08 4.42 10.63
N SER A 165 1.89 5.05 11.78
CA SER A 165 0.63 5.66 12.17
C SER A 165 0.95 6.97 12.88
N GLN A 166 0.47 8.07 12.37
CA GLN A 166 0.71 9.41 12.90
C GLN A 166 -0.61 10.09 13.21
N TYR A 167 -0.62 10.86 14.30
CA TYR A 167 -1.77 11.66 14.71
C TYR A 167 -1.36 13.13 14.83
N GLY A 168 -2.32 14.03 14.60
CA GLY A 168 -2.08 15.44 14.71
C GLY A 168 -3.33 16.30 14.79
N CYS A 169 -3.10 17.62 14.75
CA CYS A 169 -4.15 18.61 14.92
C CYS A 169 -4.84 18.49 16.29
N TYR A 170 -4.12 18.85 17.34
CA TYR A 170 -4.64 18.77 18.71
C TYR A 170 -5.39 20.03 19.13
N VAL A 171 -5.32 21.09 18.35
CA VAL A 171 -6.04 22.33 18.60
C VAL A 171 -7.55 22.08 18.54
N PRO A 172 -8.35 22.61 19.50
CA PRO A 172 -9.81 22.54 19.41
C PRO A 172 -10.35 23.13 18.10
N ALA A 173 -11.49 22.65 17.63
CA ALA A 173 -12.10 23.12 16.38
C ALA A 173 -12.69 24.52 16.52
N VAL A 174 -11.82 25.54 16.56
CA VAL A 174 -12.16 26.95 16.64
C VAL A 174 -11.96 27.60 15.28
N GLU A 175 -12.90 28.42 14.83
CA GLU A 175 -12.83 29.07 13.52
C GLU A 175 -12.11 30.42 13.54
N SER A 176 -11.86 30.98 14.74
CA SER A 176 -11.13 32.24 14.88
C SER A 176 -9.63 32.02 14.72
N PRO A 177 -8.94 32.77 13.82
CA PRO A 177 -7.51 32.66 13.61
C PRO A 177 -6.71 33.04 14.86
N GLU A 178 -7.21 33.98 15.66
CA GLU A 178 -6.58 34.41 16.92
C GLU A 178 -6.50 33.27 17.93
N TRP A 179 -7.61 32.57 18.12
CA TRP A 179 -7.68 31.42 19.02
C TRP A 179 -6.85 30.25 18.51
N LEU A 180 -6.84 29.96 17.20
CA LEU A 180 -5.97 28.96 16.62
C LEU A 180 -4.50 29.26 16.91
N GLY A 181 -4.08 30.52 16.79
CA GLY A 181 -2.73 30.98 17.14
C GLY A 181 -2.38 30.71 18.61
N ARG A 182 -3.29 31.05 19.51
CA ARG A 182 -3.10 30.89 20.98
C ARG A 182 -3.03 29.44 21.41
N TRP A 183 -3.71 28.51 20.71
CA TRP A 183 -3.77 27.10 21.08
C TRP A 183 -2.74 26.21 20.33
N LYS A 184 -1.89 26.77 19.46
CA LYS A 184 -0.84 26.01 18.73
C LYS A 184 0.10 25.22 19.64
N TRP A 185 0.33 25.68 20.87
CA TRP A 185 1.15 24.94 21.84
C TRP A 185 0.56 23.58 22.19
N LEU A 186 -0.76 23.40 22.08
CA LEU A 186 -1.41 22.10 22.28
C LEU A 186 -0.92 21.02 21.30
N ASP A 187 -0.48 21.39 20.11
CA ASP A 187 0.09 20.42 19.17
C ASP A 187 1.38 19.79 19.73
N HIS A 188 2.13 20.58 20.48
CA HIS A 188 3.37 20.09 21.08
C HIS A 188 3.09 19.22 22.32
N VAL A 189 2.23 19.69 23.18
CA VAL A 189 1.83 18.98 24.41
C VAL A 189 0.99 17.74 24.06
N GLY A 190 0.04 17.88 23.14
CA GLY A 190 -0.85 16.79 22.72
C GLY A 190 -0.09 15.58 22.17
N ARG A 191 0.92 15.82 21.33
CA ARG A 191 1.78 14.74 20.82
C ARG A 191 2.48 13.97 21.93
N ARG A 192 2.84 14.63 23.03
CA ARG A 192 3.57 14.01 24.12
C ARG A 192 2.66 13.36 25.16
N CYS A 193 1.54 14.00 25.50
CA CYS A 193 0.66 13.58 26.59
C CYS A 193 -0.50 12.69 26.11
N TRP A 194 -1.03 12.94 24.91
CA TRP A 194 -2.20 12.27 24.35
C TRP A 194 -2.01 11.92 22.86
N PRO A 195 -0.99 11.12 22.49
CA PRO A 195 -0.59 10.92 21.10
C PRO A 195 -1.72 10.44 20.20
N VAL A 196 -2.69 9.69 20.73
CA VAL A 196 -3.81 9.12 19.97
C VAL A 196 -5.06 10.02 19.89
N CYS A 197 -5.07 11.20 20.54
CA CYS A 197 -6.22 12.08 20.58
C CYS A 197 -6.19 13.21 19.54
N GLY A 198 -5.24 13.21 18.61
CA GLY A 198 -5.20 14.16 17.51
C GLY A 198 -6.47 14.12 16.67
N ALA A 199 -6.85 15.25 16.07
CA ALA A 199 -8.08 15.36 15.29
C ALA A 199 -8.05 14.50 14.02
N VAL A 200 -6.87 14.31 13.47
CA VAL A 200 -6.64 13.48 12.27
C VAL A 200 -5.56 12.45 12.51
N TRP A 201 -5.63 11.38 11.73
CA TRP A 201 -4.62 10.34 11.68
C TRP A 201 -4.19 10.09 10.24
N ILE A 202 -2.95 9.67 10.07
CA ILE A 202 -2.40 9.21 8.79
C ILE A 202 -1.83 7.81 9.03
N LEU A 203 -2.18 6.85 8.15
CA LEU A 203 -1.64 5.50 8.11
C LEU A 203 -0.87 5.31 6.81
N HIS A 204 0.32 4.71 6.90
CA HIS A 204 1.07 4.23 5.76
C HIS A 204 1.16 2.72 5.84
N GLY A 205 0.75 2.03 4.79
CA GLY A 205 0.82 0.59 4.66
C GLY A 205 1.45 0.18 3.33
N ILE A 206 2.17 -0.94 3.36
CA ILE A 206 2.78 -1.56 2.18
C ILE A 206 2.06 -2.86 1.90
N LYS A 207 1.66 -3.08 0.65
CA LYS A 207 1.01 -4.30 0.22
C LYS A 207 2.02 -5.44 0.14
N ARG A 208 1.97 -6.38 1.09
CA ARG A 208 2.81 -7.57 1.09
C ARG A 208 2.12 -8.72 0.36
N VAL A 209 2.68 -9.13 -0.75
CA VAL A 209 2.30 -10.39 -1.37
C VAL A 209 3.27 -11.44 -0.84
N TYR A 210 2.80 -12.28 0.06
CA TYR A 210 3.55 -13.45 0.50
C TYR A 210 3.71 -14.37 -0.71
N GLY A 211 4.80 -14.20 -1.46
CA GLY A 211 5.18 -15.17 -2.47
C GLY A 211 5.31 -16.52 -1.81
N ALA A 212 4.78 -17.58 -2.42
CA ALA A 212 5.04 -18.93 -1.98
C ALA A 212 6.56 -19.11 -1.92
N ARG A 213 7.12 -19.17 -0.72
CA ARG A 213 8.52 -19.49 -0.53
C ARG A 213 8.62 -20.95 -0.95
N LEU A 214 9.08 -21.19 -2.18
CA LEU A 214 9.44 -22.51 -2.63
C LEU A 214 10.50 -23.00 -1.65
N ILE A 215 10.06 -23.82 -0.69
CA ILE A 215 10.98 -24.59 0.13
C ILE A 215 11.59 -25.56 -0.87
N GLN A 216 12.82 -25.26 -1.31
CA GLN A 216 13.58 -26.23 -2.10
C GLN A 216 13.60 -27.50 -1.27
N PRO A 217 13.07 -28.64 -1.81
CA PRO A 217 13.17 -29.89 -1.13
C PRO A 217 14.67 -30.15 -0.92
N ASN A 218 15.06 -30.30 0.32
CA ASN A 218 16.44 -30.63 0.65
C ASN A 218 16.62 -32.11 0.25
N TRP A 219 16.89 -32.32 -1.03
CA TRP A 219 17.32 -33.61 -1.55
C TRP A 219 18.70 -33.89 -0.98
N ARG A 220 18.75 -34.25 0.31
CA ARG A 220 19.87 -35.01 0.82
C ARG A 220 19.84 -36.31 0.04
N GLU A 221 20.62 -36.35 -1.02
CA GLU A 221 21.02 -37.61 -1.61
C GLU A 221 21.57 -38.47 -0.48
N LYS A 222 20.76 -39.37 0.04
CA LYS A 222 21.27 -40.50 0.78
C LYS A 222 22.15 -41.24 -0.22
N ARG A 223 23.45 -40.90 -0.26
CA ARG A 223 24.44 -41.76 -0.89
C ARG A 223 24.24 -43.14 -0.21
N ALA A 224 23.61 -44.04 -0.93
CA ALA A 224 23.59 -45.42 -0.56
C ALA A 224 25.07 -45.84 -0.43
N PRO A 225 25.48 -46.53 0.67
CA PRO A 225 26.84 -47.01 0.77
C PRO A 225 27.05 -47.94 -0.43
N ALA A 226 28.10 -47.66 -1.20
CA ALA A 226 28.50 -48.52 -2.31
C ALA A 226 28.74 -49.92 -1.73
N ARG A 227 27.84 -50.83 -2.01
CA ARG A 227 28.02 -52.24 -1.69
C ARG A 227 29.15 -52.72 -2.62
N SER A 228 30.35 -52.88 -2.04
CA SER A 228 31.43 -53.55 -2.72
C SER A 228 30.97 -54.96 -3.12
N LEU A 229 30.82 -55.21 -4.39
CA LEU A 229 30.61 -56.55 -4.87
C LEU A 229 31.91 -57.34 -4.60
N PRO A 230 31.83 -58.56 -4.00
CA PRO A 230 33.02 -59.39 -3.84
C PRO A 230 33.56 -59.79 -5.22
N ALA A 231 34.82 -59.55 -5.49
CA ALA A 231 35.51 -60.02 -6.68
C ALA A 231 35.53 -61.55 -6.65
N VAL A 232 34.77 -62.17 -7.56
CA VAL A 232 34.83 -63.60 -7.79
C VAL A 232 36.11 -63.87 -8.61
N ALA A 233 37.14 -64.28 -7.91
CA ALA A 233 38.36 -64.80 -8.55
C ALA A 233 38.01 -66.08 -9.30
N ARG A 234 37.96 -66.05 -10.59
CA ARG A 234 37.80 -67.22 -11.46
C ARG A 234 39.17 -67.84 -11.64
N LYS A 235 39.36 -68.98 -11.01
CA LYS A 235 40.55 -69.85 -11.14
C LYS A 235 40.61 -70.35 -12.57
N LEU A 236 41.63 -69.93 -13.36
CA LEU A 236 41.95 -70.59 -14.63
C LEU A 236 42.56 -71.95 -14.38
N GLY A 237 41.85 -72.95 -14.77
CA GLY A 237 42.41 -74.32 -14.90
C GLY A 237 42.58 -74.67 -16.39
N GLU A 238 43.70 -75.20 -16.63
CA GLU A 238 44.34 -75.62 -17.91
C GLU A 238 43.52 -76.49 -18.85
N ALA A 239 43.97 -76.38 -20.06
CA ALA A 239 44.09 -77.44 -21.07
C ALA A 239 43.01 -77.52 -22.16
N GLY A 240 43.45 -77.46 -23.40
CA GLY A 240 42.91 -78.30 -24.47
C GLY A 240 42.74 -77.57 -25.82
N ALA A 241 43.80 -77.63 -26.63
CA ALA A 241 43.84 -77.86 -28.05
C ALA A 241 42.82 -77.25 -29.03
N LEU A 242 43.43 -76.60 -30.04
CA LEU A 242 42.90 -76.34 -31.40
C LEU A 242 42.28 -77.56 -32.07
N PRO A 243 41.47 -77.40 -33.17
CA PRO A 243 41.93 -76.78 -34.40
C PRO A 243 40.85 -76.08 -35.26
N ASP A 244 41.29 -75.04 -35.92
CA ASP A 244 41.34 -74.83 -37.41
C ASP A 244 40.05 -75.01 -38.26
N LYS A 245 39.93 -74.10 -39.15
CA LYS A 245 39.28 -74.05 -40.47
C LYS A 245 37.99 -73.24 -40.65
N VAL A 246 38.19 -72.25 -41.44
CA VAL A 246 37.66 -72.03 -42.84
C VAL A 246 36.45 -71.12 -42.94
N SER A 247 36.72 -69.98 -43.50
CA SER A 247 36.25 -69.54 -44.81
C SER A 247 34.93 -68.81 -44.94
N ARG A 248 35.10 -67.59 -45.36
CA ARG A 248 34.40 -67.03 -46.56
C ARG A 248 33.04 -66.42 -46.45
N LYS A 249 33.11 -65.17 -46.91
CA LYS A 249 32.28 -64.49 -47.91
C LYS A 249 31.06 -63.71 -47.45
N GLU A 250 31.19 -62.48 -47.74
CA GLU A 250 30.46 -61.71 -48.79
C GLU A 250 28.98 -61.48 -48.45
N THR A 251 28.40 -60.40 -48.59
CA THR A 251 28.33 -59.22 -49.46
C THR A 251 27.19 -58.33 -48.93
N CYS A 252 27.38 -57.06 -48.87
CA CYS A 252 26.89 -56.03 -49.78
C CYS A 252 25.38 -55.80 -49.88
N LYS A 253 24.98 -54.56 -49.80
CA LYS A 253 23.80 -53.85 -50.36
C LYS A 253 22.49 -53.99 -49.56
N SER A 254 21.76 -53.01 -49.30
CA SER A 254 21.48 -51.71 -49.93
C SER A 254 21.08 -50.68 -48.84
#